data_0aabe641ab84437cb127377bf0f5d6b5
#
_entry.id   0aabe641ab84437cb127377bf0f5d6b5
#
_cell.length_a   1.000
_cell.length_b   1.000
_cell.length_c   1.000
_cell.angle_alpha   90.00
_cell.angle_beta   90.00
_cell.angle_gamma   90.00
#
_symmetry.space_group_name_H-M   'P 1'
#
loop_
_entity.id
_entity.type
_entity.pdbx_description
1 polymer ?
#
loop_
_entity_poly.entity_id
_entity_poly.type
_entity_poly.pdbx_seq_one_letter_code
_entity_poly.pdbx_strand_id
1 'polypeptide(L)'
;MTPGQKPRFAVPILFAVVFIDLVGFGILAPLVPFYVERLGARPELITLIIAAHPLSQSLAMPLWGTLSDRRGRRPVLLASMFGHGAAYLLLGWADSLWLLLLARILSGATSANLSTAYAYVADITSPAERAGAMGRVSSAFGLGFAIGPALGGLLAGGTTMDDANLVRPAVAAALFSFSAFLAIFIFLPETRHLATASTPRAEGTSLVRELGHIAGRPLIARMLVMATVVLVFMAVRESIFPLWAHHEHDLNARTLGAMLAWTGGLIALVQFFGIGWLAQRFGELNLVKGAIVCLMLGWLGLTAAWSVPTLLLAMSIASFGTAFFQTSMQSLLSKRAAVDERGAVLGVYQSSSAMARFVGQAGAGTLYGQLGANAPFLLGSLAMLPAFAIATQVGRRLKADSR
;
A
#
# COMPACT_ATOMS: atom_id res chain seq x y z
N MET A 1 -32.79 0.50 16.49
CA MET A 1 -31.80 -0.29 17.26
C MET A 1 -31.74 0.34 18.66
N THR A 2 -31.91 -0.46 19.70
CA THR A 2 -31.76 -0.02 21.07
C THR A 2 -30.33 0.42 21.36
N PRO A 3 -30.09 1.52 22.11
CA PRO A 3 -28.74 1.95 22.47
C PRO A 3 -28.03 0.84 23.24
N GLY A 4 -26.94 0.32 22.70
CA GLY A 4 -26.12 -0.70 23.35
C GLY A 4 -25.93 -2.02 22.58
N GLN A 5 -26.65 -2.28 21.50
CA GLN A 5 -26.41 -3.48 20.67
C GLN A 5 -25.23 -3.27 19.72
N LYS A 6 -24.15 -4.01 19.95
CA LYS A 6 -23.01 -4.09 19.00
C LYS A 6 -23.51 -4.62 17.66
N PRO A 7 -23.28 -3.94 16.53
CA PRO A 7 -23.74 -4.44 15.24
C PRO A 7 -22.93 -5.68 14.84
N ARG A 8 -23.56 -6.86 14.97
CA ARG A 8 -22.94 -8.18 14.71
C ARG A 8 -22.32 -8.31 13.33
N PHE A 9 -22.81 -7.55 12.35
CA PHE A 9 -22.38 -7.61 10.96
C PHE A 9 -21.39 -6.48 10.56
N ALA A 10 -21.01 -5.57 11.48
CA ALA A 10 -20.18 -4.43 11.12
C ALA A 10 -18.79 -4.83 10.64
N VAL A 11 -18.11 -5.78 11.30
CA VAL A 11 -16.77 -6.24 10.87
C VAL A 11 -16.79 -6.91 9.50
N PRO A 12 -17.72 -7.84 9.20
CA PRO A 12 -17.90 -8.37 7.84
C PRO A 12 -18.19 -7.29 6.79
N ILE A 13 -19.02 -6.30 7.11
CA ILE A 13 -19.33 -5.19 6.19
C ILE A 13 -18.09 -4.34 5.95
N LEU A 14 -17.34 -3.98 6.99
CA LEU A 14 -16.09 -3.24 6.87
C LEU A 14 -15.04 -4.00 6.07
N PHE A 15 -14.94 -5.32 6.28
CA PHE A 15 -14.10 -6.18 5.45
C PHE A 15 -14.51 -6.08 3.98
N ALA A 16 -15.80 -6.25 3.67
CA ALA A 16 -16.31 -6.18 2.31
C ALA A 16 -16.06 -4.81 1.67
N VAL A 17 -16.30 -3.72 2.41
CA VAL A 17 -16.05 -2.35 1.95
C VAL A 17 -14.57 -2.13 1.63
N VAL A 18 -13.67 -2.49 2.55
CA VAL A 18 -12.23 -2.36 2.34
C VAL A 18 -11.74 -3.26 1.21
N PHE A 19 -12.26 -4.48 1.13
CA PHE A 19 -11.95 -5.42 0.05
C PHE A 19 -12.36 -4.86 -1.33
N ILE A 20 -13.60 -4.38 -1.45
CA ILE A 20 -14.13 -3.80 -2.70
C ILE A 20 -13.32 -2.58 -3.12
N ASP A 21 -12.97 -1.71 -2.17
CA ASP A 21 -12.13 -0.53 -2.42
C ASP A 21 -10.74 -0.92 -2.95
N LEU A 22 -10.11 -1.90 -2.31
CA LEU A 22 -8.78 -2.37 -2.70
C LEU A 22 -8.79 -3.14 -4.04
N VAL A 23 -9.87 -3.84 -4.35
CA VAL A 23 -10.08 -4.43 -5.69
C VAL A 23 -10.19 -3.29 -6.73
N GLY A 24 -11.00 -2.25 -6.47
CA GLY A 24 -11.13 -1.09 -7.36
C GLY A 24 -9.79 -0.38 -7.60
N PHE A 25 -9.01 -0.14 -6.55
CA PHE A 25 -7.65 0.39 -6.67
C PHE A 25 -6.74 -0.55 -7.47
N GLY A 26 -6.76 -1.85 -7.15
CA GLY A 26 -5.92 -2.87 -7.80
C GLY A 26 -6.24 -3.05 -9.29
N ILE A 27 -7.50 -2.87 -9.70
CA ILE A 27 -7.92 -2.88 -11.11
C ILE A 27 -7.16 -1.80 -11.91
N LEU A 28 -7.05 -0.61 -11.35
CA LEU A 28 -6.53 0.56 -12.07
C LEU A 28 -5.04 0.79 -11.88
N ALA A 29 -4.48 0.48 -10.71
CA ALA A 29 -3.10 0.79 -10.37
C ALA A 29 -2.07 0.36 -11.44
N PRO A 30 -2.10 -0.86 -11.99
CA PRO A 30 -1.16 -1.27 -13.03
C PRO A 30 -1.46 -0.69 -14.41
N LEU A 31 -2.65 -0.16 -14.64
CA LEU A 31 -3.08 0.37 -15.93
C LEU A 31 -2.84 1.89 -16.06
N VAL A 32 -2.76 2.61 -14.94
CA VAL A 32 -2.56 4.08 -14.93
C VAL A 32 -1.34 4.50 -15.76
N PRO A 33 -0.16 3.85 -15.71
CA PRO A 33 0.96 4.22 -16.57
C PRO A 33 0.57 4.32 -18.05
N PHE A 34 -0.22 3.38 -18.55
CA PHE A 34 -0.65 3.30 -19.94
C PHE A 34 -1.69 4.36 -20.31
N TYR A 35 -2.56 4.77 -19.37
CA TYR A 35 -3.45 5.92 -19.58
C TYR A 35 -2.62 7.19 -19.85
N VAL A 36 -1.59 7.40 -19.03
CA VAL A 36 -0.74 8.59 -19.12
C VAL A 36 0.14 8.55 -20.36
N GLU A 37 0.69 7.36 -20.69
CA GLU A 37 1.55 7.14 -21.86
C GLU A 37 0.81 7.40 -23.18
N ARG A 38 -0.43 6.91 -23.32
CA ARG A 38 -1.28 7.16 -24.51
C ARG A 38 -1.52 8.63 -24.81
N LEU A 39 -1.42 9.48 -23.80
CA LEU A 39 -1.50 10.94 -23.97
C LEU A 39 -0.13 11.58 -24.28
N GLY A 40 0.87 10.79 -24.65
CA GLY A 40 2.19 11.25 -25.07
C GLY A 40 3.12 11.69 -23.93
N ALA A 41 2.85 11.29 -22.70
CA ALA A 41 3.70 11.64 -21.56
C ALA A 41 5.01 10.84 -21.57
N ARG A 42 6.10 11.52 -21.19
CA ARG A 42 7.40 10.88 -20.94
C ARG A 42 7.36 10.12 -19.60
N PRO A 43 8.26 9.12 -19.38
CA PRO A 43 8.29 8.32 -18.16
C PRO A 43 8.33 9.14 -16.87
N GLU A 44 9.04 10.27 -16.85
CA GLU A 44 9.12 11.17 -15.69
C GLU A 44 7.74 11.71 -15.29
N LEU A 45 6.96 12.14 -16.30
CA LEU A 45 5.63 12.70 -16.08
C LEU A 45 4.62 11.60 -15.73
N ILE A 46 4.76 10.40 -16.32
CA ILE A 46 3.94 9.24 -16.00
C ILE A 46 4.03 8.94 -14.49
N THR A 47 5.25 8.80 -14.00
CA THR A 47 5.46 8.42 -12.59
C THR A 47 5.15 9.55 -11.62
N LEU A 48 5.31 10.81 -12.03
CA LEU A 48 4.89 11.97 -11.24
C LEU A 48 3.36 12.02 -11.08
N ILE A 49 2.61 11.76 -12.14
CA ILE A 49 1.14 11.66 -12.10
C ILE A 49 0.71 10.48 -11.19
N ILE A 50 1.41 9.35 -11.25
CA ILE A 50 1.15 8.22 -10.35
C ILE A 50 1.40 8.64 -8.90
N ALA A 51 2.50 9.33 -8.62
CA ALA A 51 2.89 9.80 -7.29
C ALA A 51 1.93 10.85 -6.68
N ALA A 52 1.14 11.52 -7.49
CA ALA A 52 0.14 12.48 -7.01
C ALA A 52 -0.89 11.83 -6.07
N HIS A 53 -1.21 10.54 -6.26
CA HIS A 53 -2.13 9.81 -5.38
C HIS A 53 -1.59 9.64 -3.96
N PRO A 54 -0.43 9.00 -3.69
CA PRO A 54 0.09 8.88 -2.32
C PRO A 54 0.44 10.23 -1.69
N LEU A 55 0.80 11.24 -2.48
CA LEU A 55 1.02 12.58 -1.96
C LEU A 55 -0.28 13.18 -1.43
N SER A 56 -1.33 13.23 -2.25
CA SER A 56 -2.62 13.79 -1.85
C SER A 56 -3.27 12.98 -0.72
N GLN A 57 -3.11 11.65 -0.71
CA GLN A 57 -3.54 10.78 0.38
C GLN A 57 -2.86 11.17 1.70
N SER A 58 -1.54 11.33 1.70
CA SER A 58 -0.78 11.66 2.92
C SER A 58 -1.16 13.03 3.48
N LEU A 59 -1.44 14.00 2.62
CA LEU A 59 -1.89 15.34 3.01
C LEU A 59 -3.34 15.36 3.52
N ALA A 60 -4.22 14.56 2.93
CA ALA A 60 -5.62 14.49 3.32
C ALA A 60 -5.89 13.63 4.56
N MET A 61 -5.03 12.65 4.88
CA MET A 61 -5.25 11.70 5.97
C MET A 61 -5.48 12.33 7.35
N PRO A 62 -4.73 13.39 7.79
CA PRO A 62 -5.01 14.06 9.06
C PRO A 62 -6.37 14.78 9.08
N LEU A 63 -6.77 15.35 7.94
CA LEU A 63 -8.07 16.04 7.81
C LEU A 63 -9.22 15.03 7.94
N TRP A 64 -9.11 13.88 7.28
CA TRP A 64 -10.10 12.81 7.39
C TRP A 64 -10.17 12.23 8.80
N GLY A 65 -9.03 12.07 9.49
CA GLY A 65 -8.98 11.64 10.88
C GLY A 65 -9.78 12.59 11.78
N THR A 66 -9.49 13.89 11.72
CA THR A 66 -10.21 14.91 12.51
C THR A 66 -11.70 15.00 12.15
N LEU A 67 -12.03 14.90 10.86
CA LEU A 67 -13.41 14.91 10.40
C LEU A 67 -14.16 13.67 10.89
N SER A 68 -13.53 12.53 10.87
CA SER A 68 -14.07 11.25 11.36
C SER A 68 -14.36 11.29 12.86
N ASP A 69 -13.48 11.92 13.65
CA ASP A 69 -13.69 12.11 15.10
C ASP A 69 -14.82 13.10 15.38
N ARG A 70 -14.95 14.15 14.57
CA ARG A 70 -15.96 15.21 14.77
C ARG A 70 -17.35 14.86 14.23
N ARG A 71 -17.43 14.30 13.02
CA ARG A 71 -18.70 14.03 12.32
C ARG A 71 -19.15 12.58 12.38
N GLY A 72 -18.26 11.67 12.80
CA GLY A 72 -18.52 10.23 12.85
C GLY A 72 -17.81 9.46 11.75
N ARG A 73 -17.78 8.15 11.90
CA ARG A 73 -17.05 7.25 11.00
C ARG A 73 -17.79 7.03 9.69
N ARG A 74 -19.12 6.86 9.76
CA ARG A 74 -19.97 6.56 8.61
C ARG A 74 -19.96 7.65 7.54
N PRO A 75 -20.14 8.96 7.83
CA PRO A 75 -20.09 10.03 6.82
C PRO A 75 -18.75 10.09 6.09
N VAL A 76 -17.63 9.84 6.80
CA VAL A 76 -16.30 9.85 6.21
C VAL A 76 -16.11 8.67 5.25
N LEU A 77 -16.56 7.46 5.63
CA LEU A 77 -16.52 6.30 4.74
C LEU A 77 -17.38 6.52 3.49
N LEU A 78 -18.57 7.12 3.63
CA LEU A 78 -19.44 7.46 2.51
C LEU A 78 -18.79 8.47 1.56
N ALA A 79 -18.24 9.57 2.09
CA ALA A 79 -17.57 10.58 1.29
C ALA A 79 -16.34 10.00 0.54
N SER A 80 -15.60 9.14 1.21
CA SER A 80 -14.44 8.46 0.63
C SER A 80 -14.82 7.54 -0.53
N MET A 81 -15.83 6.66 -0.36
CA MET A 81 -16.28 5.76 -1.41
C MET A 81 -16.88 6.49 -2.61
N PHE A 82 -17.66 7.53 -2.36
CA PHE A 82 -18.21 8.37 -3.41
C PHE A 82 -17.09 9.07 -4.19
N GLY A 83 -16.12 9.66 -3.47
CA GLY A 83 -14.97 10.34 -4.06
C GLY A 83 -14.10 9.40 -4.91
N HIS A 84 -13.87 8.16 -4.46
CA HIS A 84 -13.18 7.13 -5.25
C HIS A 84 -13.94 6.80 -6.53
N GLY A 85 -15.25 6.52 -6.43
CA GLY A 85 -16.07 6.25 -7.60
C GLY A 85 -16.02 7.38 -8.64
N ALA A 86 -16.15 8.62 -8.18
CA ALA A 86 -16.04 9.80 -9.05
C ALA A 86 -14.64 9.94 -9.67
N ALA A 87 -13.58 9.73 -8.88
CA ALA A 87 -12.21 9.81 -9.38
C ALA A 87 -11.90 8.72 -10.42
N TYR A 88 -12.43 7.51 -10.26
CA TYR A 88 -12.25 6.42 -11.24
C TYR A 88 -13.00 6.69 -12.53
N LEU A 89 -14.21 7.23 -12.47
CA LEU A 89 -14.91 7.70 -13.66
C LEU A 89 -14.11 8.79 -14.36
N LEU A 90 -13.66 9.80 -13.63
CA LEU A 90 -12.85 10.88 -14.18
C LEU A 90 -11.59 10.34 -14.87
N LEU A 91 -10.93 9.34 -14.26
CA LEU A 91 -9.75 8.69 -14.85
C LEU A 91 -10.09 7.94 -16.14
N GLY A 92 -11.22 7.22 -16.18
CA GLY A 92 -11.62 6.43 -17.34
C GLY A 92 -11.97 7.26 -18.58
N TRP A 93 -12.47 8.48 -18.39
CA TRP A 93 -12.80 9.42 -19.47
C TRP A 93 -11.78 10.55 -19.62
N ALA A 94 -10.62 10.44 -18.97
CA ALA A 94 -9.61 11.48 -19.09
C ALA A 94 -9.00 11.51 -20.50
N ASP A 95 -9.11 12.64 -21.15
CA ASP A 95 -8.56 12.95 -22.48
C ASP A 95 -7.31 13.84 -22.42
N SER A 96 -6.89 14.22 -21.24
CA SER A 96 -5.75 15.10 -21.02
C SER A 96 -4.96 14.71 -19.78
N LEU A 97 -3.66 15.02 -19.76
CA LEU A 97 -2.76 14.78 -18.62
C LEU A 97 -3.22 15.52 -17.36
N TRP A 98 -3.80 16.70 -17.51
CA TRP A 98 -4.36 17.46 -16.40
C TRP A 98 -5.55 16.76 -15.74
N LEU A 99 -6.42 16.16 -16.55
CA LEU A 99 -7.58 15.44 -16.06
C LEU A 99 -7.15 14.15 -15.35
N LEU A 100 -6.13 13.45 -15.88
CA LEU A 100 -5.51 12.31 -15.19
C LEU A 100 -4.88 12.71 -13.86
N LEU A 101 -4.13 13.81 -13.84
CA LEU A 101 -3.54 14.34 -12.60
C LEU A 101 -4.63 14.68 -11.57
N LEU A 102 -5.69 15.35 -12.00
CA LEU A 102 -6.83 15.68 -11.14
C LEU A 102 -7.50 14.41 -10.59
N ALA A 103 -7.72 13.40 -11.43
CA ALA A 103 -8.28 12.12 -11.00
C ALA A 103 -7.39 11.43 -9.95
N ARG A 104 -6.06 11.47 -10.14
CA ARG A 104 -5.10 10.92 -9.17
C ARG A 104 -5.08 11.68 -7.85
N ILE A 105 -5.12 13.02 -7.91
CA ILE A 105 -5.23 13.87 -6.71
C ILE A 105 -6.54 13.60 -5.99
N LEU A 106 -7.66 13.55 -6.71
CA LEU A 106 -8.99 13.31 -6.12
C LEU A 106 -9.06 11.93 -5.47
N SER A 107 -8.60 10.87 -6.17
CA SER A 107 -8.60 9.52 -5.60
C SER A 107 -7.72 9.41 -4.34
N GLY A 108 -6.55 10.06 -4.34
CA GLY A 108 -5.69 10.11 -3.16
C GLY A 108 -6.30 10.91 -2.01
N ALA A 109 -6.81 12.11 -2.32
CA ALA A 109 -7.44 12.98 -1.32
C ALA A 109 -8.67 12.35 -0.65
N THR A 110 -9.36 11.45 -1.34
CA THR A 110 -10.53 10.74 -0.78
C THR A 110 -10.17 9.40 -0.12
N SER A 111 -8.91 8.98 -0.10
CA SER A 111 -8.45 7.71 0.48
C SER A 111 -8.43 7.72 2.01
N ALA A 112 -9.61 7.64 2.64
CA ALA A 112 -9.76 7.60 4.10
C ALA A 112 -10.24 6.25 4.64
N ASN A 113 -10.51 5.28 3.76
CA ASN A 113 -11.29 4.07 4.08
C ASN A 113 -10.64 3.20 5.14
N LEU A 114 -9.37 2.84 4.98
CA LEU A 114 -8.70 1.88 5.85
C LEU A 114 -8.51 2.44 7.27
N SER A 115 -8.09 3.70 7.40
CA SER A 115 -7.90 4.35 8.70
C SER A 115 -9.23 4.53 9.43
N THR A 116 -10.30 4.92 8.71
CA THR A 116 -11.64 5.08 9.27
C THR A 116 -12.26 3.72 9.61
N ALA A 117 -12.01 2.66 8.80
CA ALA A 117 -12.47 1.32 9.11
C ALA A 117 -11.81 0.79 10.40
N TYR A 118 -10.51 1.02 10.60
CA TYR A 118 -9.85 0.65 11.87
C TYR A 118 -10.39 1.44 13.06
N ALA A 119 -10.65 2.74 12.88
CA ALA A 119 -11.27 3.54 13.93
C ALA A 119 -12.69 3.01 14.27
N TYR A 120 -13.49 2.69 13.27
CA TYR A 120 -14.80 2.06 13.45
C TYR A 120 -14.71 0.73 14.21
N VAL A 121 -13.79 -0.15 13.80
CA VAL A 121 -13.54 -1.42 14.53
C VAL A 121 -13.16 -1.16 15.98
N ALA A 122 -12.31 -0.17 16.24
CA ALA A 122 -11.92 0.19 17.61
C ALA A 122 -13.10 0.65 18.47
N ASP A 123 -14.08 1.35 17.86
CA ASP A 123 -15.26 1.85 18.55
C ASP A 123 -16.23 0.71 18.94
N ILE A 124 -16.30 -0.39 18.17
CA ILE A 124 -17.27 -1.48 18.36
C ILE A 124 -16.70 -2.72 19.05
N THR A 125 -15.38 -2.82 19.22
CA THR A 125 -14.71 -4.01 19.80
C THR A 125 -14.13 -3.75 21.16
N SER A 126 -14.14 -4.78 22.03
CA SER A 126 -13.37 -4.76 23.28
C SER A 126 -11.86 -4.82 22.98
N PRO A 127 -10.99 -4.38 23.91
CA PRO A 127 -9.53 -4.49 23.74
C PRO A 127 -9.05 -5.90 23.41
N ALA A 128 -9.67 -6.94 23.95
CA ALA A 128 -9.31 -8.34 23.70
C ALA A 128 -9.67 -8.80 22.27
N GLU A 129 -10.80 -8.33 21.71
CA GLU A 129 -11.29 -8.71 20.40
C GLU A 129 -10.71 -7.86 19.26
N ARG A 130 -10.20 -6.67 19.60
CA ARG A 130 -9.80 -5.61 18.64
C ARG A 130 -8.73 -6.09 17.66
N ALA A 131 -7.69 -6.76 18.15
CA ALA A 131 -6.61 -7.25 17.30
C ALA A 131 -7.11 -8.24 16.24
N GLY A 132 -7.98 -9.19 16.63
CA GLY A 132 -8.57 -10.15 15.70
C GLY A 132 -9.53 -9.50 14.68
N ALA A 133 -10.30 -8.51 15.10
CA ALA A 133 -11.20 -7.79 14.21
C ALA A 133 -10.44 -6.92 13.20
N MET A 134 -9.40 -6.20 13.64
CA MET A 134 -8.51 -5.44 12.75
C MET A 134 -7.78 -6.36 11.77
N GLY A 135 -7.31 -7.53 12.24
CA GLY A 135 -6.68 -8.53 11.38
C GLY A 135 -7.59 -9.01 10.25
N ARG A 136 -8.88 -9.24 10.55
CA ARG A 136 -9.87 -9.58 9.52
C ARG A 136 -10.06 -8.48 8.49
N VAL A 137 -10.14 -7.22 8.90
CA VAL A 137 -10.23 -6.09 7.95
C VAL A 137 -8.95 -5.94 7.15
N SER A 138 -7.78 -6.13 7.77
CA SER A 138 -6.48 -6.10 7.08
C SER A 138 -6.33 -7.19 6.04
N SER A 139 -6.96 -8.35 6.22
CA SER A 139 -6.88 -9.45 5.26
C SER A 139 -7.52 -9.11 3.91
N ALA A 140 -8.45 -8.16 3.89
CA ALA A 140 -9.01 -7.60 2.66
C ALA A 140 -7.93 -6.99 1.74
N PHE A 141 -6.83 -6.47 2.34
CA PHE A 141 -5.73 -5.87 1.59
C PHE A 141 -5.03 -6.88 0.68
N GLY A 142 -4.63 -8.02 1.23
CA GLY A 142 -3.97 -9.08 0.44
C GLY A 142 -4.85 -9.63 -0.68
N LEU A 143 -6.13 -9.87 -0.38
CA LEU A 143 -7.10 -10.39 -1.36
C LEU A 143 -7.42 -9.35 -2.45
N GLY A 144 -7.58 -8.09 -2.09
CA GLY A 144 -7.84 -7.02 -3.05
C GLY A 144 -6.69 -6.82 -4.03
N PHE A 145 -5.46 -6.84 -3.54
CA PHE A 145 -4.26 -6.75 -4.39
C PHE A 145 -3.98 -8.00 -5.22
N ALA A 146 -4.49 -9.17 -4.82
CA ALA A 146 -4.40 -10.37 -5.65
C ALA A 146 -5.44 -10.35 -6.77
N ILE A 147 -6.68 -9.96 -6.48
CA ILE A 147 -7.81 -10.05 -7.42
C ILE A 147 -7.86 -8.81 -8.34
N GLY A 148 -7.57 -7.62 -7.81
CA GLY A 148 -7.70 -6.37 -8.54
C GLY A 148 -6.95 -6.34 -9.87
N PRO A 149 -5.63 -6.58 -9.91
CA PRO A 149 -4.87 -6.57 -11.16
C PRO A 149 -5.31 -7.60 -12.18
N ALA A 150 -5.76 -8.79 -11.74
CA ALA A 150 -6.32 -9.81 -12.63
C ALA A 150 -7.59 -9.32 -13.33
N LEU A 151 -8.51 -8.74 -12.55
CA LEU A 151 -9.73 -8.15 -13.09
C LEU A 151 -9.42 -6.96 -14.01
N GLY A 152 -8.46 -6.11 -13.63
CA GLY A 152 -8.01 -4.99 -14.44
C GLY A 152 -7.51 -5.43 -15.81
N GLY A 153 -6.62 -6.42 -15.85
CA GLY A 153 -6.09 -6.98 -17.10
C GLY A 153 -7.16 -7.67 -17.96
N LEU A 154 -8.08 -8.42 -17.33
CA LEU A 154 -9.20 -9.08 -18.02
C LEU A 154 -10.17 -8.06 -18.64
N LEU A 155 -10.53 -7.02 -17.88
CA LEU A 155 -11.46 -5.98 -18.32
C LEU A 155 -10.87 -5.06 -19.40
N ALA A 156 -9.56 -4.77 -19.28
CA ALA A 156 -8.86 -4.02 -20.31
C ALA A 156 -8.84 -4.79 -21.63
N GLY A 157 -8.69 -6.10 -21.60
CA GLY A 157 -8.66 -6.95 -22.79
C GLY A 157 -7.52 -6.57 -23.73
N GLY A 158 -7.72 -6.79 -25.03
CA GLY A 158 -6.73 -6.49 -26.07
C GLY A 158 -5.66 -7.59 -26.22
N THR A 159 -5.13 -7.71 -27.44
CA THR A 159 -3.99 -8.58 -27.74
C THR A 159 -2.67 -7.84 -27.55
N THR A 160 -2.70 -6.53 -27.72
CA THR A 160 -1.62 -5.58 -27.46
C THR A 160 -2.07 -4.58 -26.38
N MET A 161 -1.12 -3.77 -25.90
CA MET A 161 -1.48 -2.69 -24.96
C MET A 161 -2.26 -1.56 -25.64
N ASP A 162 -1.99 -1.32 -26.92
CA ASP A 162 -2.67 -0.28 -27.70
C ASP A 162 -4.17 -0.59 -27.91
N ASP A 163 -4.52 -1.86 -28.05
CA ASP A 163 -5.90 -2.32 -28.21
C ASP A 163 -6.67 -2.39 -26.87
N ALA A 164 -5.99 -2.25 -25.75
CA ALA A 164 -6.61 -2.38 -24.44
C ALA A 164 -7.64 -1.27 -24.18
N ASN A 165 -8.83 -1.66 -23.78
CA ASN A 165 -9.88 -0.72 -23.41
C ASN A 165 -9.68 -0.29 -21.95
N LEU A 166 -9.22 0.93 -21.76
CA LEU A 166 -8.93 1.45 -20.42
C LEU A 166 -10.18 2.00 -19.69
N VAL A 167 -11.27 2.26 -20.41
CA VAL A 167 -12.53 2.74 -19.81
C VAL A 167 -13.24 1.64 -19.03
N ARG A 168 -13.27 0.40 -19.55
CA ARG A 168 -13.95 -0.73 -18.86
C ARG A 168 -13.44 -0.99 -17.44
N PRO A 169 -12.11 -1.09 -17.19
CA PRO A 169 -11.58 -1.20 -15.83
C PRO A 169 -11.97 -0.03 -14.93
N ALA A 170 -11.96 1.19 -15.46
CA ALA A 170 -12.30 2.39 -14.69
C ALA A 170 -13.78 2.40 -14.27
N VAL A 171 -14.68 2.04 -15.20
CA VAL A 171 -16.12 1.90 -14.90
C VAL A 171 -16.34 0.78 -13.86
N ALA A 172 -15.68 -0.36 -14.01
CA ALA A 172 -15.80 -1.45 -13.05
C ALA A 172 -15.33 -1.02 -11.65
N ALA A 173 -14.17 -0.36 -11.55
CA ALA A 173 -13.66 0.17 -10.29
C ALA A 173 -14.62 1.19 -9.66
N ALA A 174 -15.22 2.07 -10.46
CA ALA A 174 -16.23 3.03 -9.99
C ALA A 174 -17.49 2.32 -9.47
N LEU A 175 -17.98 1.30 -10.21
CA LEU A 175 -19.13 0.50 -9.78
C LEU A 175 -18.84 -0.22 -8.47
N PHE A 176 -17.65 -0.77 -8.27
CA PHE A 176 -17.22 -1.33 -6.99
C PHE A 176 -17.27 -0.28 -5.88
N SER A 177 -16.72 0.90 -6.09
CA SER A 177 -16.72 1.97 -5.07
C SER A 177 -18.14 2.45 -4.75
N PHE A 178 -19.01 2.60 -5.74
CA PHE A 178 -20.41 2.96 -5.51
C PHE A 178 -21.21 1.84 -4.86
N SER A 179 -20.91 0.56 -5.14
CA SER A 179 -21.52 -0.56 -4.41
C SER A 179 -21.11 -0.59 -2.94
N ALA A 180 -19.83 -0.29 -2.64
CA ALA A 180 -19.35 -0.12 -1.28
C ALA A 180 -20.01 1.08 -0.58
N PHE A 181 -20.16 2.21 -1.27
CA PHE A 181 -20.93 3.36 -0.79
C PHE A 181 -22.35 2.96 -0.41
N LEU A 182 -23.05 2.24 -1.28
CA LEU A 182 -24.41 1.79 -1.04
C LEU A 182 -24.48 0.80 0.14
N ALA A 183 -23.53 -0.12 0.23
CA ALA A 183 -23.44 -1.05 1.36
C ALA A 183 -23.24 -0.32 2.71
N ILE A 184 -22.38 0.70 2.76
CA ILE A 184 -22.20 1.54 3.94
C ILE A 184 -23.50 2.29 4.24
N PHE A 185 -24.12 2.87 3.20
CA PHE A 185 -25.34 3.66 3.38
C PHE A 185 -26.49 2.84 3.95
N ILE A 186 -26.67 1.60 3.50
CA ILE A 186 -27.78 0.73 3.94
C ILE A 186 -27.47 0.02 5.25
N PHE A 187 -26.25 -0.53 5.40
CA PHE A 187 -26.00 -1.53 6.44
C PHE A 187 -25.10 -1.03 7.60
N LEU A 188 -24.33 0.05 7.42
CA LEU A 188 -23.38 0.47 8.44
C LEU A 188 -23.96 1.57 9.31
N PRO A 189 -24.25 1.33 10.61
CA PRO A 189 -24.72 2.35 11.53
C PRO A 189 -23.59 3.32 11.91
N GLU A 190 -23.95 4.50 12.43
CA GLU A 190 -22.99 5.45 12.99
C GLU A 190 -22.54 4.98 14.38
N THR A 191 -21.22 5.10 14.66
CA THR A 191 -20.62 4.64 15.92
C THR A 191 -20.17 5.76 16.85
N ARG A 192 -20.28 7.01 16.43
CA ARG A 192 -19.80 8.16 17.22
C ARG A 192 -20.30 8.15 18.68
N HIS A 193 -21.52 7.71 18.91
CA HIS A 193 -22.14 7.60 20.25
C HIS A 193 -21.58 6.43 21.08
N LEU A 194 -20.87 5.48 20.45
CA LEU A 194 -20.22 4.33 21.10
C LEU A 194 -18.76 4.63 21.47
N ALA A 195 -18.18 5.65 20.86
CA ALA A 195 -16.84 6.11 21.20
C ALA A 195 -16.85 6.56 22.66
N THR A 196 -16.51 5.64 23.57
CA THR A 196 -16.10 6.02 24.92
C THR A 196 -15.00 7.06 24.74
N ALA A 197 -15.13 8.20 25.44
CA ALA A 197 -14.19 9.32 25.35
C ALA A 197 -12.75 8.78 25.36
N SER A 198 -12.28 8.40 24.19
CA SER A 198 -10.87 8.11 23.96
C SER A 198 -10.19 9.42 24.32
N THR A 199 -9.31 9.36 25.32
CA THR A 199 -8.40 10.46 25.66
C THR A 199 -8.08 11.24 24.41
N PRO A 200 -8.31 12.57 24.40
CA PRO A 200 -8.04 13.39 23.24
C PRO A 200 -6.66 13.00 22.76
N ARG A 201 -6.58 12.51 21.53
CA ARG A 201 -5.29 12.25 20.90
C ARG A 201 -4.56 13.57 21.04
N ALA A 202 -3.48 13.59 21.81
CA ALA A 202 -2.77 14.81 22.18
C ALA A 202 -2.70 15.69 20.95
N GLU A 203 -3.33 16.86 21.02
CA GLU A 203 -3.44 17.81 19.92
C GLU A 203 -2.05 17.97 19.33
N GLY A 204 -1.88 17.52 18.05
CA GLY A 204 -0.78 17.92 17.21
C GLY A 204 0.61 17.82 17.84
N THR A 205 1.00 16.65 18.37
CA THR A 205 2.44 16.42 18.50
C THR A 205 3.02 16.49 17.09
N SER A 206 3.66 17.61 16.79
CA SER A 206 4.27 17.88 15.50
C SER A 206 5.10 16.67 15.12
N LEU A 207 4.91 16.12 13.92
CA LEU A 207 5.77 15.07 13.34
C LEU A 207 7.26 15.35 13.58
N VAL A 208 7.62 16.64 13.55
CA VAL A 208 8.97 17.14 13.85
C VAL A 208 9.37 16.85 15.31
N ARG A 209 8.46 16.95 16.25
CA ARG A 209 8.74 16.66 17.68
C ARG A 209 8.87 15.15 17.91
N GLU A 210 8.03 14.35 17.26
CA GLU A 210 8.13 12.88 17.32
C GLU A 210 9.40 12.38 16.62
N LEU A 211 9.77 12.95 15.48
CA LEU A 211 11.05 12.68 14.80
C LEU A 211 12.24 13.07 15.69
N GLY A 212 12.19 14.22 16.37
CA GLY A 212 13.23 14.65 17.33
C GLY A 212 13.39 13.66 18.50
N HIS A 213 12.28 13.16 19.04
CA HIS A 213 12.29 12.19 20.12
C HIS A 213 12.85 10.82 19.68
N ILE A 214 12.50 10.38 18.47
CA ILE A 214 12.98 9.13 17.87
C ILE A 214 14.46 9.25 17.45
N ALA A 215 14.92 10.42 17.03
CA ALA A 215 16.32 10.66 16.72
C ALA A 215 17.25 10.43 17.95
N GLY A 216 16.74 10.66 19.17
CA GLY A 216 17.40 10.30 20.42
C GLY A 216 17.53 8.78 20.67
N ARG A 217 16.90 7.93 19.85
CA ARG A 217 16.93 6.45 19.97
C ARG A 217 17.64 5.84 18.76
N PRO A 218 18.96 5.68 18.81
CA PRO A 218 19.77 5.33 17.63
C PRO A 218 19.41 3.98 17.01
N LEU A 219 18.86 3.06 17.78
CA LEU A 219 18.42 1.75 17.26
C LEU A 219 17.16 1.90 16.39
N ILE A 220 16.13 2.58 16.91
CA ILE A 220 14.86 2.81 16.19
C ILE A 220 15.09 3.69 14.96
N ALA A 221 15.92 4.75 15.10
CA ALA A 221 16.27 5.62 13.98
C ALA A 221 16.94 4.85 12.83
N ARG A 222 17.88 3.94 13.12
CA ARG A 222 18.50 3.08 12.09
C ARG A 222 17.50 2.13 11.42
N MET A 223 16.59 1.57 12.20
CA MET A 223 15.53 0.72 11.66
C MET A 223 14.60 1.49 10.72
N LEU A 224 14.25 2.73 11.07
CA LEU A 224 13.42 3.60 10.24
C LEU A 224 14.15 4.03 8.95
N VAL A 225 15.43 4.39 9.04
CA VAL A 225 16.25 4.72 7.85
C VAL A 225 16.33 3.52 6.91
N MET A 226 16.64 2.34 7.43
CA MET A 226 16.65 1.09 6.65
C MET A 226 15.30 0.85 5.97
N ALA A 227 14.21 0.98 6.74
CA ALA A 227 12.87 0.78 6.22
C ALA A 227 12.53 1.79 5.11
N THR A 228 12.87 3.06 5.29
CA THR A 228 12.63 4.10 4.30
C THR A 228 13.36 3.80 2.99
N VAL A 229 14.63 3.40 3.04
CA VAL A 229 15.40 3.01 1.84
C VAL A 229 14.71 1.86 1.11
N VAL A 230 14.35 0.79 1.81
CA VAL A 230 13.68 -0.37 1.20
C VAL A 230 12.34 0.04 0.58
N LEU A 231 11.54 0.82 1.30
CA LEU A 231 10.21 1.25 0.85
C LEU A 231 10.26 2.20 -0.36
N VAL A 232 11.27 3.08 -0.45
CA VAL A 232 11.50 3.94 -1.63
C VAL A 232 11.68 3.07 -2.87
N PHE A 233 12.59 2.10 -2.83
CA PHE A 233 12.85 1.26 -3.99
C PHE A 233 11.73 0.24 -4.29
N MET A 234 10.99 -0.21 -3.28
CA MET A 234 9.75 -0.95 -3.51
C MET A 234 8.74 -0.09 -4.29
N ALA A 235 8.61 1.18 -3.96
CA ALA A 235 7.72 2.10 -4.66
C ALA A 235 8.22 2.46 -6.08
N VAL A 236 9.55 2.60 -6.27
CA VAL A 236 10.16 2.73 -7.60
C VAL A 236 9.76 1.56 -8.48
N ARG A 237 9.96 0.33 -8.01
CA ARG A 237 9.59 -0.88 -8.75
C ARG A 237 8.09 -0.92 -9.04
N GLU A 238 7.25 -0.64 -8.04
CA GLU A 238 5.79 -0.71 -8.17
C GLU A 238 5.26 0.20 -9.28
N SER A 239 5.80 1.42 -9.39
CA SER A 239 5.32 2.40 -10.37
C SER A 239 5.83 2.17 -11.79
N ILE A 240 7.08 1.67 -11.94
CA ILE A 240 7.70 1.53 -13.26
C ILE A 240 7.55 0.13 -13.87
N PHE A 241 7.32 -0.90 -13.02
CA PHE A 241 7.27 -2.29 -13.48
C PHE A 241 6.26 -2.53 -14.60
N PRO A 242 5.02 -1.99 -14.57
CA PRO A 242 4.07 -2.21 -15.67
C PRO A 242 4.60 -1.68 -17.00
N LEU A 243 5.13 -0.46 -17.01
CA LEU A 243 5.68 0.20 -18.19
C LEU A 243 6.90 -0.55 -18.74
N TRP A 244 7.83 -0.89 -17.85
CA TRP A 244 9.02 -1.66 -18.18
C TRP A 244 8.67 -3.05 -18.76
N ALA A 245 7.74 -3.76 -18.13
CA ALA A 245 7.32 -5.08 -18.57
C ALA A 245 6.65 -5.07 -19.94
N HIS A 246 5.95 -3.98 -20.30
CA HIS A 246 5.41 -3.79 -21.62
C HIS A 246 6.53 -3.50 -22.63
N HIS A 247 7.41 -2.54 -22.36
CA HIS A 247 8.42 -2.11 -23.33
C HIS A 247 9.52 -3.16 -23.56
N GLU A 248 9.97 -3.86 -22.51
CA GLU A 248 11.09 -4.81 -22.61
C GLU A 248 10.63 -6.24 -22.96
N HIS A 249 9.38 -6.60 -22.66
CA HIS A 249 8.88 -7.97 -22.80
C HIS A 249 7.58 -8.06 -23.60
N ASP A 250 7.11 -6.96 -24.16
CA ASP A 250 5.86 -6.87 -24.97
C ASP A 250 4.62 -7.48 -24.25
N LEU A 251 4.56 -7.29 -22.91
CA LEU A 251 3.45 -7.83 -22.13
C LEU A 251 2.20 -6.98 -22.33
N ASN A 252 1.10 -7.65 -22.68
CA ASN A 252 -0.21 -7.03 -22.74
C ASN A 252 -0.87 -6.90 -21.36
N ALA A 253 -1.97 -6.14 -21.27
CA ALA A 253 -2.69 -5.88 -20.01
C ALA A 253 -3.14 -7.16 -19.29
N ARG A 254 -3.56 -8.18 -20.05
CA ARG A 254 -4.04 -9.45 -19.50
C ARG A 254 -2.92 -10.25 -18.84
N THR A 255 -1.79 -10.40 -19.53
CA THR A 255 -0.62 -11.12 -19.00
C THR A 255 -0.04 -10.39 -17.79
N LEU A 256 0.11 -9.06 -17.89
CA LEU A 256 0.56 -8.23 -16.77
C LEU A 256 -0.37 -8.36 -15.56
N GLY A 257 -1.68 -8.27 -15.77
CA GLY A 257 -2.68 -8.45 -14.71
C GLY A 257 -2.60 -9.82 -14.04
N ALA A 258 -2.42 -10.89 -14.83
CA ALA A 258 -2.25 -12.26 -14.31
C ALA A 258 -0.95 -12.42 -13.48
N MET A 259 0.16 -11.83 -13.94
CA MET A 259 1.44 -11.85 -13.22
C MET A 259 1.37 -11.08 -11.90
N LEU A 260 0.71 -9.92 -11.89
CA LEU A 260 0.49 -9.15 -10.67
C LEU A 260 -0.47 -9.85 -9.70
N ALA A 261 -1.49 -10.54 -10.21
CA ALA A 261 -2.35 -11.37 -9.40
C ALA A 261 -1.60 -12.55 -8.76
N TRP A 262 -0.73 -13.20 -9.51
CA TRP A 262 0.16 -14.24 -9.00
C TRP A 262 1.02 -13.73 -7.84
N THR A 263 1.69 -12.60 -8.02
CA THR A 263 2.55 -12.01 -6.97
C THR A 263 1.74 -11.53 -5.76
N GLY A 264 0.58 -10.91 -5.98
CA GLY A 264 -0.34 -10.52 -4.91
C GLY A 264 -0.85 -11.75 -4.13
N GLY A 265 -1.20 -12.82 -4.84
CA GLY A 265 -1.59 -14.10 -4.24
C GLY A 265 -0.49 -14.73 -3.39
N LEU A 266 0.76 -14.72 -3.87
CA LEU A 266 1.91 -15.20 -3.09
C LEU A 266 2.12 -14.37 -1.83
N ILE A 267 2.05 -13.03 -1.91
CA ILE A 267 2.18 -12.15 -0.75
C ILE A 267 1.08 -12.46 0.27
N ALA A 268 -0.18 -12.59 -0.18
CA ALA A 268 -1.30 -12.92 0.68
C ALA A 268 -1.14 -14.29 1.34
N LEU A 269 -0.74 -15.31 0.59
CA LEU A 269 -0.49 -16.66 1.10
C LEU A 269 0.57 -16.67 2.22
N VAL A 270 1.70 -16.02 1.96
CA VAL A 270 2.80 -15.92 2.93
C VAL A 270 2.37 -15.17 4.17
N GLN A 271 1.68 -14.04 4.02
CA GLN A 271 1.23 -13.23 5.15
C GLN A 271 0.17 -13.94 6.00
N PHE A 272 -0.72 -14.71 5.36
CA PHE A 272 -1.78 -15.41 6.07
C PHE A 272 -1.31 -16.67 6.80
N PHE A 273 -0.53 -17.51 6.11
CA PHE A 273 -0.21 -18.85 6.60
C PHE A 273 1.23 -19.02 7.07
N GLY A 274 2.17 -18.24 6.49
CA GLY A 274 3.59 -18.48 6.68
C GLY A 274 4.26 -17.58 7.71
N ILE A 275 3.90 -16.31 7.76
CA ILE A 275 4.69 -15.29 8.47
C ILE A 275 4.75 -15.53 9.98
N GLY A 276 3.66 -15.97 10.60
CA GLY A 276 3.60 -16.22 12.05
C GLY A 276 4.55 -17.36 12.48
N TRP A 277 4.51 -18.47 11.75
CA TRP A 277 5.38 -19.61 11.99
C TRP A 277 6.85 -19.28 11.71
N LEU A 278 7.13 -18.58 10.59
CA LEU A 278 8.48 -18.16 10.23
C LEU A 278 9.07 -17.19 11.26
N ALA A 279 8.25 -16.23 11.74
CA ALA A 279 8.69 -15.26 12.74
C ALA A 279 9.01 -15.92 14.10
N GLN A 280 8.25 -16.94 14.49
CA GLN A 280 8.56 -17.72 15.70
C GLN A 280 9.84 -18.55 15.56
N ARG A 281 10.08 -19.14 14.37
CA ARG A 281 11.22 -20.04 14.14
C ARG A 281 12.52 -19.27 13.88
N PHE A 282 12.51 -18.21 13.11
CA PHE A 282 13.70 -17.50 12.65
C PHE A 282 13.90 -16.14 13.34
N GLY A 283 12.86 -15.59 13.94
CA GLY A 283 12.83 -14.24 14.50
C GLY A 283 12.67 -13.15 13.43
N GLU A 284 12.03 -12.04 13.81
CA GLU A 284 11.67 -10.95 12.88
C GLU A 284 12.89 -10.33 12.17
N LEU A 285 14.00 -10.15 12.87
CA LEU A 285 15.19 -9.54 12.29
C LEU A 285 15.82 -10.40 11.19
N ASN A 286 15.85 -11.72 11.37
CA ASN A 286 16.36 -12.60 10.33
C ASN A 286 15.41 -12.66 9.13
N LEU A 287 14.10 -12.54 9.35
CA LEU A 287 13.14 -12.39 8.26
C LEU A 287 13.33 -11.07 7.51
N VAL A 288 13.61 -9.96 8.21
CA VAL A 288 13.95 -8.68 7.56
C VAL A 288 15.22 -8.82 6.70
N LYS A 289 16.26 -9.49 7.20
CA LYS A 289 17.48 -9.74 6.41
C LYS A 289 17.20 -10.61 5.19
N GLY A 290 16.46 -11.70 5.36
CA GLY A 290 16.02 -12.57 4.28
C GLY A 290 15.17 -11.83 3.24
N ALA A 291 14.29 -10.94 3.71
CA ALA A 291 13.48 -10.08 2.86
C ALA A 291 14.34 -9.18 1.95
N ILE A 292 15.34 -8.51 2.54
CA ILE A 292 16.26 -7.64 1.80
C ILE A 292 17.03 -8.44 0.74
N VAL A 293 17.48 -9.65 1.05
CA VAL A 293 18.15 -10.54 0.08
C VAL A 293 17.18 -10.98 -1.01
N CYS A 294 15.96 -11.37 -0.68
CA CYS A 294 14.95 -11.74 -1.67
C CYS A 294 14.60 -10.55 -2.59
N LEU A 295 14.45 -9.34 -2.06
CA LEU A 295 14.21 -8.13 -2.87
C LEU A 295 15.38 -7.87 -3.81
N MET A 296 16.63 -7.92 -3.31
CA MET A 296 17.85 -7.74 -4.10
C MET A 296 17.92 -8.75 -5.25
N LEU A 297 17.79 -10.04 -4.94
CA LEU A 297 17.88 -11.11 -5.95
C LEU A 297 16.71 -11.07 -6.93
N GLY A 298 15.47 -10.78 -6.43
CA GLY A 298 14.31 -10.67 -7.29
C GLY A 298 14.42 -9.52 -8.27
N TRP A 299 14.86 -8.34 -7.83
CA TRP A 299 15.02 -7.19 -8.74
C TRP A 299 16.19 -7.36 -9.71
N LEU A 300 17.29 -7.95 -9.26
CA LEU A 300 18.38 -8.33 -10.18
C LEU A 300 17.90 -9.38 -11.19
N GLY A 301 17.10 -10.35 -10.74
CA GLY A 301 16.51 -11.36 -11.61
C GLY A 301 15.56 -10.79 -12.66
N LEU A 302 14.84 -9.66 -12.37
CA LEU A 302 14.03 -8.98 -13.37
C LEU A 302 14.88 -8.51 -14.55
N THR A 303 16.04 -7.89 -14.28
CA THR A 303 16.92 -7.36 -15.35
C THR A 303 17.62 -8.46 -16.17
N ALA A 304 17.68 -9.68 -15.65
CA ALA A 304 18.25 -10.84 -16.33
C ALA A 304 17.19 -11.76 -16.96
N ALA A 305 15.90 -11.43 -16.82
CA ALA A 305 14.82 -12.27 -17.32
C ALA A 305 14.67 -12.13 -18.85
N TRP A 306 14.56 -13.26 -19.55
CA TRP A 306 14.40 -13.32 -21.01
C TRP A 306 13.09 -13.97 -21.45
N SER A 307 12.25 -14.38 -20.50
CA SER A 307 10.98 -15.07 -20.77
C SER A 307 9.98 -14.87 -19.65
N VAL A 308 8.70 -15.08 -19.92
CA VAL A 308 7.62 -14.98 -18.91
C VAL A 308 7.87 -15.88 -17.68
N PRO A 309 8.31 -17.16 -17.83
CA PRO A 309 8.64 -17.97 -16.66
C PRO A 309 9.77 -17.42 -15.79
N THR A 310 10.84 -16.87 -16.39
CA THR A 310 11.96 -16.28 -15.64
C THR A 310 11.54 -14.98 -14.97
N LEU A 311 10.67 -14.17 -15.60
CA LEU A 311 10.03 -13.02 -14.97
C LEU A 311 9.17 -13.41 -13.76
N LEU A 312 8.33 -14.44 -13.90
CA LEU A 312 7.50 -14.94 -12.81
C LEU A 312 8.36 -15.45 -11.65
N LEU A 313 9.47 -16.11 -11.92
CA LEU A 313 10.41 -16.55 -10.89
C LEU A 313 11.00 -15.36 -10.13
N ALA A 314 11.52 -14.36 -10.84
CA ALA A 314 12.10 -13.16 -10.27
C ALA A 314 11.06 -12.38 -9.44
N MET A 315 9.86 -12.21 -9.98
CA MET A 315 8.74 -11.58 -9.27
C MET A 315 8.33 -12.38 -8.03
N SER A 316 8.32 -13.71 -8.10
CA SER A 316 7.98 -14.55 -6.94
C SER A 316 9.00 -14.38 -5.81
N ILE A 317 10.30 -14.35 -6.14
CA ILE A 317 11.37 -14.10 -5.16
C ILE A 317 11.18 -12.70 -4.52
N ALA A 318 10.93 -11.66 -5.32
CA ALA A 318 10.67 -10.31 -4.82
C ALA A 318 9.41 -10.24 -3.95
N SER A 319 8.38 -11.04 -4.27
CA SER A 319 7.12 -11.10 -3.51
C SER A 319 7.31 -11.69 -2.11
N PHE A 320 8.13 -12.74 -1.98
CA PHE A 320 8.55 -13.24 -0.66
C PHE A 320 9.27 -12.15 0.15
N GLY A 321 10.20 -11.42 -0.50
CA GLY A 321 10.86 -10.29 0.12
C GLY A 321 9.87 -9.22 0.61
N THR A 322 8.90 -8.86 -0.22
CA THR A 322 7.84 -7.89 0.13
C THR A 322 7.01 -8.35 1.33
N ALA A 323 6.54 -9.60 1.31
CA ALA A 323 5.72 -10.17 2.37
C ALA A 323 6.46 -10.22 3.71
N PHE A 324 7.71 -10.68 3.70
CA PHE A 324 8.53 -10.77 4.91
C PHE A 324 8.87 -9.38 5.45
N PHE A 325 9.25 -8.43 4.58
CA PHE A 325 9.68 -7.11 5.01
C PHE A 325 8.55 -6.34 5.70
N GLN A 326 7.40 -6.21 5.04
CA GLN A 326 6.30 -5.39 5.56
C GLN A 326 5.83 -5.84 6.94
N THR A 327 5.61 -7.13 7.11
CA THR A 327 5.08 -7.66 8.37
C THR A 327 6.13 -7.70 9.48
N SER A 328 7.36 -8.17 9.16
CA SER A 328 8.40 -8.32 10.17
C SER A 328 8.95 -6.98 10.63
N MET A 329 9.00 -5.97 9.75
CA MET A 329 9.47 -4.64 10.10
C MET A 329 8.54 -3.93 11.07
N GLN A 330 7.22 -3.99 10.85
CA GLN A 330 6.23 -3.44 11.78
C GLN A 330 6.28 -4.14 13.14
N SER A 331 6.37 -5.48 13.14
CA SER A 331 6.49 -6.27 14.37
C SER A 331 7.76 -5.91 15.15
N LEU A 332 8.89 -5.82 14.45
CA LEU A 332 10.19 -5.50 15.05
C LEU A 332 10.20 -4.11 15.68
N LEU A 333 9.68 -3.09 14.99
CA LEU A 333 9.53 -1.73 15.52
C LEU A 333 8.61 -1.69 16.73
N SER A 334 7.45 -2.35 16.66
CA SER A 334 6.50 -2.41 17.77
C SER A 334 7.07 -3.08 19.03
N LYS A 335 7.87 -4.14 18.87
CA LYS A 335 8.50 -4.85 20.00
C LYS A 335 9.64 -4.06 20.63
N ARG A 336 10.27 -3.14 19.90
CA ARG A 336 11.41 -2.34 20.38
C ARG A 336 11.03 -0.96 20.90
N ALA A 337 9.83 -0.50 20.59
CA ALA A 337 9.27 0.68 21.19
C ALA A 337 8.74 0.40 22.60
N ALA A 338 8.94 1.35 23.53
CA ALA A 338 8.30 1.30 24.84
C ALA A 338 6.77 1.29 24.68
N VAL A 339 6.05 0.74 25.65
CA VAL A 339 4.60 0.49 25.54
C VAL A 339 3.84 1.78 25.25
N ASP A 340 4.24 2.87 25.90
CA ASP A 340 3.70 4.23 25.76
C ASP A 340 4.06 4.92 24.42
N GLU A 341 5.15 4.50 23.78
CA GLU A 341 5.67 5.10 22.54
C GLU A 341 5.36 4.30 21.28
N ARG A 342 4.81 3.10 21.38
CA ARG A 342 4.51 2.22 20.23
C ARG A 342 3.68 2.91 19.17
N GLY A 343 2.69 3.68 19.59
CA GLY A 343 1.83 4.44 18.68
C GLY A 343 2.62 5.49 17.89
N ALA A 344 3.49 6.25 18.56
CA ALA A 344 4.34 7.27 17.94
C ALA A 344 5.34 6.65 16.94
N VAL A 345 6.04 5.59 17.34
CA VAL A 345 7.02 4.90 16.46
C VAL A 345 6.36 4.31 15.23
N LEU A 346 5.20 3.65 15.37
CA LEU A 346 4.45 3.11 14.23
C LEU A 346 3.85 4.23 13.37
N GLY A 347 3.43 5.34 13.98
CA GLY A 347 2.97 6.53 13.27
C GLY A 347 4.07 7.14 12.39
N VAL A 348 5.28 7.29 12.92
CA VAL A 348 6.45 7.77 12.15
C VAL A 348 6.81 6.77 11.04
N TYR A 349 6.77 5.45 11.30
CA TYR A 349 6.99 4.44 10.27
C TYR A 349 5.96 4.56 9.13
N GLN A 350 4.67 4.74 9.42
CA GLN A 350 3.63 4.90 8.40
C GLN A 350 3.80 6.20 7.60
N SER A 351 4.14 7.31 8.27
CA SER A 351 4.44 8.58 7.61
C SER A 351 5.66 8.48 6.71
N SER A 352 6.74 7.83 7.18
CA SER A 352 7.93 7.54 6.38
C SER A 352 7.60 6.65 5.18
N SER A 353 6.71 5.67 5.34
CA SER A 353 6.25 4.79 4.26
C SER A 353 5.46 5.56 3.19
N ALA A 354 4.61 6.49 3.59
CA ALA A 354 3.86 7.34 2.66
C ALA A 354 4.79 8.26 1.88
N MET A 355 5.75 8.89 2.56
CA MET A 355 6.76 9.73 1.92
C MET A 355 7.68 8.92 1.00
N ALA A 356 8.11 7.73 1.42
CA ALA A 356 8.90 6.82 0.61
C ALA A 356 8.17 6.41 -0.68
N ARG A 357 6.86 6.15 -0.60
CA ARG A 357 6.04 5.88 -1.80
C ARG A 357 5.99 7.07 -2.73
N PHE A 358 5.76 8.27 -2.21
CA PHE A 358 5.77 9.48 -3.04
C PHE A 358 7.12 9.69 -3.72
N VAL A 359 8.22 9.72 -2.95
CA VAL A 359 9.57 9.96 -3.48
C VAL A 359 9.98 8.86 -4.47
N GLY A 360 9.73 7.60 -4.12
CA GLY A 360 10.06 6.47 -4.98
C GLY A 360 9.29 6.49 -6.30
N GLN A 361 7.98 6.69 -6.24
CA GLN A 361 7.16 6.77 -7.45
C GLN A 361 7.51 7.99 -8.30
N ALA A 362 7.68 9.17 -7.70
CA ALA A 362 8.04 10.39 -8.44
C ALA A 362 9.41 10.28 -9.12
N GLY A 363 10.38 9.66 -8.46
CA GLY A 363 11.74 9.49 -9.01
C GLY A 363 11.89 8.34 -10.00
N ALA A 364 10.97 7.39 -10.03
CA ALA A 364 11.11 6.18 -10.84
C ALA A 364 11.23 6.43 -12.33
N GLY A 365 10.43 7.37 -12.87
CA GLY A 365 10.45 7.73 -14.28
C GLY A 365 11.75 8.39 -14.72
N THR A 366 12.35 9.21 -13.87
CA THR A 366 13.66 9.82 -14.12
C THR A 366 14.76 8.73 -14.18
N LEU A 367 14.73 7.78 -13.24
CA LEU A 367 15.67 6.66 -13.27
C LEU A 367 15.51 5.83 -14.56
N TYR A 368 14.27 5.57 -14.95
CA TYR A 368 13.96 4.79 -16.15
C TYR A 368 14.31 5.54 -17.45
N GLY A 369 13.89 6.78 -17.57
CA GLY A 369 14.03 7.57 -18.82
C GLY A 369 15.45 8.08 -19.06
N GLN A 370 16.21 8.40 -18.01
CA GLN A 370 17.53 9.02 -18.15
C GLN A 370 18.70 8.04 -17.96
N LEU A 371 18.53 7.03 -17.11
CA LEU A 371 19.59 6.06 -16.81
C LEU A 371 19.39 4.70 -17.50
N GLY A 372 18.24 4.53 -18.18
CA GLY A 372 17.92 3.32 -18.94
C GLY A 372 16.90 2.41 -18.23
N ALA A 373 16.28 1.53 -19.02
CA ALA A 373 15.14 0.72 -18.61
C ALA A 373 15.40 -0.15 -17.37
N ASN A 374 16.59 -0.70 -17.23
CA ASN A 374 16.95 -1.56 -16.10
C ASN A 374 17.48 -0.81 -14.88
N ALA A 375 17.79 0.50 -15.00
CA ALA A 375 18.38 1.28 -13.92
C ALA A 375 17.56 1.29 -12.62
N PRO A 376 16.23 1.41 -12.63
CA PRO A 376 15.41 1.37 -11.40
C PRO A 376 15.60 0.08 -10.59
N PHE A 377 15.71 -1.07 -11.27
CA PHE A 377 15.86 -2.37 -10.62
C PHE A 377 17.30 -2.61 -10.16
N LEU A 378 18.30 -2.21 -10.95
CA LEU A 378 19.70 -2.32 -10.58
C LEU A 378 20.05 -1.43 -9.40
N LEU A 379 19.62 -0.17 -9.41
CA LEU A 379 19.80 0.75 -8.28
C LEU A 379 19.05 0.29 -7.05
N GLY A 380 17.85 -0.26 -7.22
CA GLY A 380 17.10 -0.89 -6.14
C GLY A 380 17.86 -2.06 -5.52
N SER A 381 18.42 -2.94 -6.34
CA SER A 381 19.23 -4.08 -5.88
C SER A 381 20.48 -3.59 -5.14
N LEU A 382 21.17 -2.58 -5.65
CA LEU A 382 22.35 -1.99 -5.00
C LEU A 382 21.98 -1.32 -3.66
N ALA A 383 20.84 -0.66 -3.58
CA ALA A 383 20.36 -0.02 -2.34
C ALA A 383 20.02 -1.04 -1.24
N MET A 384 19.79 -2.30 -1.59
CA MET A 384 19.60 -3.36 -0.60
C MET A 384 20.89 -3.70 0.15
N LEU A 385 22.08 -3.42 -0.40
CA LEU A 385 23.35 -3.66 0.29
C LEU A 385 23.53 -2.82 1.56
N PRO A 386 23.42 -1.47 1.52
CA PRO A 386 23.46 -0.68 2.75
C PRO A 386 22.29 -0.99 3.69
N ALA A 387 21.10 -1.31 3.17
CA ALA A 387 19.98 -1.74 4.01
C ALA A 387 20.31 -3.03 4.77
N PHE A 388 20.93 -4.01 4.12
CA PHE A 388 21.38 -5.25 4.75
C PHE A 388 22.50 -5.00 5.79
N ALA A 389 23.43 -4.11 5.48
CA ALA A 389 24.49 -3.70 6.43
C ALA A 389 23.88 -3.08 7.70
N ILE A 390 22.88 -2.20 7.56
CA ILE A 390 22.15 -1.63 8.71
C ILE A 390 21.42 -2.74 9.48
N ALA A 391 20.74 -3.66 8.82
CA ALA A 391 20.06 -4.79 9.47
C ALA A 391 21.04 -5.67 10.28
N THR A 392 22.25 -5.87 9.76
CA THR A 392 23.29 -6.62 10.52
C THR A 392 23.83 -5.87 11.71
N GLN A 393 24.02 -4.54 11.59
CA GLN A 393 24.42 -3.68 12.72
C GLN A 393 23.36 -3.65 13.83
N VAL A 394 22.08 -3.54 13.45
CA VAL A 394 20.94 -3.65 14.37
C VAL A 394 21.00 -5.00 15.12
N GLY A 395 21.27 -6.09 14.41
CA GLY A 395 21.39 -7.43 15.01
C GLY A 395 22.51 -7.58 16.01
N ARG A 396 23.68 -6.96 15.73
CA ARG A 396 24.82 -6.98 16.68
C ARG A 396 24.49 -6.23 17.98
N ARG A 397 23.84 -5.07 17.89
CA ARG A 397 23.43 -4.29 19.07
C ARG A 397 22.38 -5.03 19.89
N LEU A 398 21.37 -5.64 19.25
CA LEU A 398 20.35 -6.42 19.96
C LEU A 398 20.93 -7.60 20.73
N LYS A 399 21.99 -8.23 20.23
CA LYS A 399 22.72 -9.29 20.94
C LYS A 399 23.59 -8.74 22.08
N ALA A 400 24.12 -7.53 21.96
CA ALA A 400 24.89 -6.89 23.02
C ALA A 400 23.99 -6.48 24.21
N ASP A 401 22.79 -5.95 23.92
CA ASP A 401 21.80 -5.53 24.92
C ASP A 401 21.13 -6.72 25.66
N SER A 402 21.25 -7.94 25.11
CA SER A 402 20.68 -9.18 25.72
C SER A 402 21.68 -9.96 26.58
N ARG A 403 22.93 -9.52 26.65
CA ARG A 403 23.98 -10.04 27.54
C ARG A 403 24.17 -9.13 28.74
#